data_f616dd0303a6ca0fee3e2bf9d9740a60
#
_entry.id   f616dd0303a6ca0fee3e2bf9d9740a60
#
_cell.length_a   1.000
_cell.length_b   1.000
_cell.length_c   1.000
_cell.angle_alpha   90.00
_cell.angle_beta   90.00
_cell.angle_gamma   90.00
#
_symmetry.space_group_name_H-M   'P 1'
#
loop_
_entity.id
_entity.type
_entity.pdbx_description
1 polymer ?
#
loop_
_entity_poly.entity_id
_entity_poly.type
_entity_poly.pdbx_seq_one_letter_code
_entity_poly.pdbx_strand_id
1 'polypeptide(L)'
;MLQGFYWESYRHGLQPGYGQRRWYEIVRQKAGAIAEAGFDLIWLPPPSWAGERSAGYNPKQYFNLSNSYGDALQQRALLVALLQAGVEPVADIVINHRDGSTGWADFRNPSWGLWSICRSDEAFRRPESGVAGTPLNQRGNCEEPVPYRSGATTNYDDFRDIAHTDPRVRADIIRHLLQLRSIGYRGWRYDMVHGYGARWIACYNAATKPTFSVGEYDWGAHAEQRGWIWATSLQPGLSGAAHLASASSVFDFTSFFSLKSAINGGQPASLRGFGHGIGLVGDHTDGLPWRTRAVTFVENHDTGYRTNDDGTPQSGHRFDSFAKGAGVEQAYAQILTHPGVPTVYWKHYFDWGPELQAKIRLLINARKLAGVNAGSPVYPQNNATANGVYAARIDGSRGRLYVRIGGSDASWQPLASAYGDSREVVRGQGWAVWLALPGNPPLRLAPRHAPFPVPAVLALDRIQVPASPLCGGR
;
A
#
# COMPACT_ATOMS: atom_id res chain seq x y z
N MET A 1 -1.33 7.34 -4.49
CA MET A 1 -1.12 6.00 -5.10
C MET A 1 -2.44 5.42 -5.56
N LEU A 2 -2.45 4.61 -6.64
CA LEU A 2 -3.58 3.76 -7.01
C LEU A 2 -3.26 2.31 -6.61
N GLN A 3 -4.13 1.60 -5.89
CA GLN A 3 -4.06 0.15 -5.85
C GLN A 3 -4.64 -0.38 -7.16
N GLY A 4 -3.78 -0.91 -8.03
CA GLY A 4 -4.07 -1.27 -9.41
C GLY A 4 -4.72 -2.65 -9.60
N PHE A 5 -5.33 -3.20 -8.57
CA PHE A 5 -5.99 -4.51 -8.59
C PHE A 5 -6.98 -4.64 -7.43
N TYR A 6 -7.78 -5.70 -7.48
CA TYR A 6 -8.64 -6.18 -6.39
C TYR A 6 -8.56 -7.71 -6.34
N TRP A 7 -9.13 -8.33 -5.30
CA TRP A 7 -8.92 -9.75 -5.04
C TRP A 7 -9.19 -10.64 -6.27
N GLU A 8 -10.33 -10.46 -6.94
CA GLU A 8 -10.75 -11.29 -8.07
C GLU A 8 -10.05 -10.95 -9.40
N SER A 9 -9.18 -9.96 -9.45
CA SER A 9 -8.55 -9.49 -10.71
C SER A 9 -7.66 -10.56 -11.40
N TYR A 10 -7.26 -11.61 -10.68
CA TYR A 10 -6.57 -12.77 -11.27
C TYR A 10 -7.48 -13.66 -12.15
N ARG A 11 -8.81 -13.53 -12.00
CA ARG A 11 -9.80 -14.37 -12.71
C ARG A 11 -10.15 -13.73 -14.05
N HIS A 12 -9.26 -13.83 -15.04
CA HIS A 12 -9.52 -13.27 -16.37
C HIS A 12 -10.81 -13.84 -16.98
N GLY A 13 -11.53 -12.99 -17.71
CA GLY A 13 -12.82 -13.34 -18.29
C GLY A 13 -14.01 -13.28 -17.34
N LEU A 14 -13.79 -13.12 -16.03
CA LEU A 14 -14.86 -13.01 -15.02
C LEU A 14 -15.05 -11.60 -14.47
N GLN A 15 -14.14 -10.66 -14.81
CA GLN A 15 -14.26 -9.28 -14.36
C GLN A 15 -15.28 -8.52 -15.21
N PRO A 16 -16.33 -7.95 -14.60
CA PRO A 16 -17.34 -7.16 -15.32
C PRO A 16 -16.70 -6.03 -16.14
N GLY A 17 -17.08 -5.93 -17.42
CA GLY A 17 -16.62 -4.85 -18.30
C GLY A 17 -15.24 -5.01 -18.92
N TYR A 18 -14.49 -6.06 -18.59
CA TYR A 18 -13.11 -6.25 -19.09
C TYR A 18 -12.94 -7.37 -20.13
N GLY A 19 -13.97 -8.17 -20.39
CA GLY A 19 -13.95 -9.26 -21.35
C GLY A 19 -12.95 -10.36 -20.97
N GLN A 20 -12.32 -11.00 -21.97
CA GLN A 20 -11.38 -12.11 -21.76
C GLN A 20 -9.92 -11.66 -21.54
N ARG A 21 -9.68 -10.35 -21.38
CA ARG A 21 -8.33 -9.82 -21.21
C ARG A 21 -7.75 -10.21 -19.88
N ARG A 22 -6.43 -10.46 -19.85
CA ARG A 22 -5.67 -10.64 -18.63
C ARG A 22 -5.42 -9.29 -17.95
N TRP A 23 -5.24 -9.32 -16.64
CA TRP A 23 -5.22 -8.10 -15.82
C TRP A 23 -4.10 -7.13 -16.21
N TYR A 24 -2.89 -7.62 -16.51
CA TYR A 24 -1.79 -6.76 -16.95
C TYR A 24 -2.12 -5.99 -18.22
N GLU A 25 -2.86 -6.58 -19.15
CA GLU A 25 -3.31 -5.89 -20.36
C GLU A 25 -4.38 -4.83 -20.05
N ILE A 26 -5.32 -5.12 -19.13
CA ILE A 26 -6.34 -4.19 -18.70
C ILE A 26 -5.70 -2.93 -18.10
N VAL A 27 -4.76 -3.10 -17.17
CA VAL A 27 -4.06 -1.98 -16.53
C VAL A 27 -3.19 -1.23 -17.54
N ARG A 28 -2.51 -1.93 -18.45
CA ARG A 28 -1.70 -1.33 -19.53
C ARG A 28 -2.52 -0.38 -20.39
N GLN A 29 -3.72 -0.78 -20.80
CA GLN A 29 -4.61 0.06 -21.61
C GLN A 29 -5.09 1.32 -20.87
N LYS A 30 -5.08 1.31 -19.55
CA LYS A 30 -5.47 2.43 -18.69
C LYS A 30 -4.31 3.31 -18.22
N ALA A 31 -3.04 3.00 -18.61
CA ALA A 31 -1.86 3.72 -18.13
C ALA A 31 -1.95 5.24 -18.36
N GLY A 32 -2.41 5.67 -19.55
CA GLY A 32 -2.64 7.09 -19.85
C GLY A 32 -3.70 7.73 -18.95
N ALA A 33 -4.85 7.07 -18.77
CA ALA A 33 -5.93 7.56 -17.92
C ALA A 33 -5.52 7.63 -16.43
N ILE A 34 -4.68 6.69 -15.96
CA ILE A 34 -4.12 6.69 -14.60
C ILE A 34 -3.22 7.92 -14.41
N ALA A 35 -2.34 8.21 -15.36
CA ALA A 35 -1.50 9.41 -15.34
C ALA A 35 -2.32 10.69 -15.41
N GLU A 36 -3.36 10.73 -16.26
CA GLU A 36 -4.29 11.86 -16.41
C GLU A 36 -5.09 12.17 -15.16
N ALA A 37 -5.40 11.15 -14.39
CA ALA A 37 -6.04 11.31 -13.10
C ALA A 37 -5.12 11.91 -12.03
N GLY A 38 -3.81 11.95 -12.28
CA GLY A 38 -2.80 12.48 -11.37
C GLY A 38 -2.24 11.47 -10.39
N PHE A 39 -2.36 10.17 -10.65
CA PHE A 39 -1.67 9.15 -9.84
C PHE A 39 -0.18 9.16 -10.14
N ASP A 40 0.64 9.21 -9.09
CA ASP A 40 2.11 9.18 -9.19
C ASP A 40 2.65 7.75 -9.06
N LEU A 41 1.97 6.92 -8.27
CA LEU A 41 2.33 5.54 -7.98
C LEU A 41 1.15 4.62 -8.28
N ILE A 42 1.46 3.40 -8.75
CA ILE A 42 0.48 2.31 -8.84
C ILE A 42 1.03 1.04 -8.18
N TRP A 43 0.31 0.53 -7.19
CA TRP A 43 0.59 -0.74 -6.55
C TRP A 43 -0.07 -1.86 -7.37
N LEU A 44 0.76 -2.75 -7.92
CA LEU A 44 0.37 -3.89 -8.76
C LEU A 44 0.38 -5.19 -7.95
N PRO A 45 -0.39 -6.20 -8.37
CA PRO A 45 -0.48 -7.48 -7.66
C PRO A 45 0.84 -8.23 -7.63
N PRO A 46 0.97 -9.29 -6.77
CA PRO A 46 2.19 -10.08 -6.67
C PRO A 46 2.71 -10.57 -8.02
N PRO A 47 3.99 -10.30 -8.36
CA PRO A 47 4.52 -10.51 -9.71
C PRO A 47 4.93 -11.93 -10.02
N SER A 48 5.08 -12.80 -9.00
CA SER A 48 5.65 -14.13 -9.12
C SER A 48 4.60 -15.21 -9.37
N TRP A 49 5.04 -16.33 -9.91
CA TRP A 49 4.19 -17.52 -10.09
C TRP A 49 3.75 -18.10 -8.76
N ALA A 50 2.44 -18.25 -8.57
CA ALA A 50 1.79 -18.82 -7.38
C ALA A 50 0.73 -19.87 -7.72
N GLY A 51 0.65 -20.29 -8.99
CA GLY A 51 -0.40 -21.19 -9.53
C GLY A 51 -1.21 -20.53 -10.64
N GLU A 52 -1.98 -21.33 -11.37
CA GLU A 52 -2.73 -20.84 -12.53
C GLU A 52 -3.93 -19.94 -12.18
N ARG A 53 -4.53 -20.17 -11.02
CA ARG A 53 -5.70 -19.41 -10.52
C ARG A 53 -5.43 -18.92 -9.10
N SER A 54 -4.44 -18.07 -8.95
CA SER A 54 -4.00 -17.56 -7.66
C SER A 54 -3.95 -16.04 -7.66
N ALA A 55 -4.35 -15.43 -6.55
CA ALA A 55 -4.15 -14.01 -6.30
C ALA A 55 -2.67 -13.62 -6.05
N GLY A 56 -1.77 -14.62 -5.98
CA GLY A 56 -0.33 -14.39 -5.89
C GLY A 56 0.27 -14.45 -4.49
N TYR A 57 -0.56 -14.54 -3.45
CA TYR A 57 -0.11 -14.48 -2.05
C TYR A 57 0.46 -15.80 -1.49
N ASN A 58 0.62 -16.81 -2.34
CA ASN A 58 1.27 -18.09 -2.02
C ASN A 58 2.38 -18.38 -3.05
N PRO A 59 3.46 -17.58 -3.14
CA PRO A 59 4.43 -17.69 -4.22
C PRO A 59 5.13 -19.05 -4.22
N LYS A 60 5.16 -19.67 -5.40
CA LYS A 60 5.83 -20.98 -5.65
C LYS A 60 7.18 -20.80 -6.31
N GLN A 61 7.29 -19.84 -7.22
CA GLN A 61 8.50 -19.61 -8.01
C GLN A 61 8.78 -18.11 -8.14
N TYR A 62 9.71 -17.58 -7.33
CA TYR A 62 10.00 -16.15 -7.33
C TYR A 62 10.49 -15.61 -8.66
N PHE A 63 11.34 -16.36 -9.38
CA PHE A 63 11.93 -15.88 -10.64
C PHE A 63 11.06 -16.13 -11.86
N ASN A 64 9.93 -16.82 -11.72
CA ASN A 64 8.95 -16.98 -12.77
C ASN A 64 7.92 -15.83 -12.70
N LEU A 65 7.99 -14.93 -13.66
CA LEU A 65 7.17 -13.72 -13.71
C LEU A 65 5.89 -13.88 -14.56
N SER A 66 5.62 -15.09 -15.07
CA SER A 66 4.32 -15.43 -15.66
C SER A 66 3.38 -15.92 -14.56
N ASN A 67 2.19 -15.34 -14.43
CA ASN A 67 1.23 -15.64 -13.37
C ASN A 67 -0.22 -15.52 -13.85
N SER A 68 -1.18 -15.58 -12.93
CA SER A 68 -2.61 -15.49 -13.25
C SER A 68 -3.03 -14.14 -13.87
N TYR A 69 -2.27 -13.09 -13.65
CA TYR A 69 -2.54 -11.74 -14.17
C TYR A 69 -2.03 -11.52 -15.61
N GLY A 70 -1.11 -12.37 -16.08
CA GLY A 70 -0.51 -12.31 -17.39
C GLY A 70 0.85 -13.00 -17.44
N ASP A 71 1.43 -13.10 -18.65
CA ASP A 71 2.79 -13.59 -18.82
C ASP A 71 3.85 -12.49 -18.58
N ALA A 72 5.12 -12.89 -18.56
CA ALA A 72 6.24 -11.98 -18.31
C ALA A 72 6.36 -10.86 -19.37
N LEU A 73 5.95 -11.11 -20.62
CA LEU A 73 5.96 -10.10 -21.68
C LEU A 73 4.84 -9.07 -21.46
N GLN A 74 3.65 -9.54 -21.10
CA GLN A 74 2.52 -8.68 -20.75
C GLN A 74 2.84 -7.81 -19.52
N GLN A 75 3.46 -8.41 -18.49
CA GLN A 75 3.93 -7.69 -17.31
C GLN A 75 4.94 -6.60 -17.70
N ARG A 76 5.95 -6.93 -18.49
CA ARG A 76 6.93 -5.95 -18.97
C ARG A 76 6.28 -4.84 -19.80
N ALA A 77 5.37 -5.18 -20.71
CA ALA A 77 4.67 -4.19 -21.55
C ALA A 77 3.82 -3.21 -20.71
N LEU A 78 3.17 -3.71 -19.64
CA LEU A 78 2.46 -2.86 -18.67
C LEU A 78 3.41 -1.88 -17.99
N LEU A 79 4.54 -2.37 -17.45
CA LEU A 79 5.51 -1.55 -16.72
C LEU A 79 6.10 -0.46 -17.62
N VAL A 80 6.42 -0.79 -18.87
CA VAL A 80 6.88 0.21 -19.87
C VAL A 80 5.83 1.28 -20.10
N ALA A 81 4.55 0.91 -20.30
CA ALA A 81 3.47 1.87 -20.53
C ALA A 81 3.27 2.80 -19.32
N LEU A 82 3.35 2.29 -18.10
CA LEU A 82 3.24 3.11 -16.87
C LEU A 82 4.41 4.10 -16.76
N LEU A 83 5.64 3.63 -16.94
CA LEU A 83 6.83 4.49 -16.88
C LEU A 83 6.79 5.58 -17.93
N GLN A 84 6.39 5.26 -19.17
CA GLN A 84 6.21 6.24 -20.26
C GLN A 84 5.10 7.24 -19.96
N ALA A 85 4.07 6.84 -19.21
CA ALA A 85 3.01 7.73 -18.75
C ALA A 85 3.39 8.57 -17.53
N GLY A 86 4.57 8.38 -16.92
CA GLY A 86 5.03 9.10 -15.73
C GLY A 86 4.44 8.54 -14.42
N VAL A 87 4.08 7.27 -14.39
CA VAL A 87 3.55 6.57 -13.20
C VAL A 87 4.56 5.51 -12.74
N GLU A 88 4.92 5.51 -11.46
CA GLU A 88 5.89 4.55 -10.91
C GLU A 88 5.20 3.27 -10.43
N PRO A 89 5.57 2.09 -10.97
CA PRO A 89 5.02 0.83 -10.53
C PRO A 89 5.64 0.37 -9.20
N VAL A 90 4.78 -0.05 -8.26
CA VAL A 90 5.11 -0.66 -6.96
C VAL A 90 4.70 -2.12 -7.03
N ALA A 91 5.65 -3.05 -6.80
CA ALA A 91 5.36 -4.48 -6.76
C ALA A 91 4.88 -4.90 -5.38
N ASP A 92 3.95 -5.84 -5.33
CA ASP A 92 3.55 -6.55 -4.12
C ASP A 92 4.53 -7.69 -3.84
N ILE A 93 5.24 -7.63 -2.73
CA ILE A 93 6.35 -8.53 -2.40
C ILE A 93 5.95 -9.45 -1.25
N VAL A 94 5.67 -10.69 -1.59
CA VAL A 94 5.28 -11.75 -0.64
C VAL A 94 6.51 -12.56 -0.30
N ILE A 95 7.10 -12.30 0.87
CA ILE A 95 8.34 -12.95 1.34
C ILE A 95 8.28 -13.39 2.81
N ASN A 96 7.13 -13.24 3.46
CA ASN A 96 6.92 -13.85 4.77
C ASN A 96 6.98 -15.37 4.66
N HIS A 97 6.29 -15.92 3.69
CA HIS A 97 6.10 -17.34 3.47
C HIS A 97 6.27 -17.73 2.01
N ARG A 98 6.35 -19.04 1.76
CA ARG A 98 6.43 -19.60 0.41
C ARG A 98 5.73 -20.95 0.35
N ASP A 99 5.08 -21.26 -0.77
CA ASP A 99 4.48 -22.56 -1.03
C ASP A 99 5.44 -23.47 -1.83
N GLY A 100 5.33 -24.76 -1.62
CA GLY A 100 6.01 -25.77 -2.42
C GLY A 100 5.42 -25.90 -3.82
N SER A 101 6.16 -26.53 -4.73
CA SER A 101 5.70 -26.74 -6.11
C SER A 101 4.70 -27.89 -6.21
N THR A 102 4.94 -29.00 -5.53
CA THR A 102 4.10 -30.19 -5.51
C THR A 102 3.85 -30.73 -4.10
N GLY A 103 4.60 -30.23 -3.13
CA GLY A 103 4.54 -30.59 -1.71
C GLY A 103 4.74 -29.36 -0.84
N TRP A 104 4.98 -29.61 0.45
CA TRP A 104 5.04 -28.54 1.45
C TRP A 104 6.36 -27.77 1.46
N ALA A 105 7.46 -28.38 1.01
CA ALA A 105 8.81 -27.81 1.15
C ALA A 105 9.69 -28.01 -0.10
N ASP A 106 9.12 -28.44 -1.20
CA ASP A 106 9.82 -28.72 -2.46
C ASP A 106 9.97 -27.43 -3.31
N PHE A 107 10.63 -26.42 -2.76
CA PHE A 107 10.80 -25.13 -3.41
C PHE A 107 11.63 -25.22 -4.69
N ARG A 108 11.15 -24.58 -5.75
CA ARG A 108 11.81 -24.49 -7.06
C ARG A 108 11.86 -23.03 -7.52
N ASN A 109 12.89 -22.70 -8.26
CA ASN A 109 13.07 -21.39 -8.90
C ASN A 109 12.90 -20.17 -7.96
N PRO A 110 13.77 -19.99 -6.95
CA PRO A 110 14.98 -20.77 -6.67
C PRO A 110 14.69 -22.08 -5.91
N SER A 111 15.61 -23.06 -6.05
CA SER A 111 15.55 -24.29 -5.26
C SER A 111 16.15 -24.07 -3.88
N TRP A 112 15.32 -24.22 -2.86
CA TRP A 112 15.73 -24.13 -1.47
C TRP A 112 15.47 -25.45 -0.75
N GLY A 113 16.35 -25.80 0.20
CA GLY A 113 16.15 -26.94 1.08
C GLY A 113 15.48 -26.53 2.40
N LEU A 114 15.34 -27.48 3.31
CA LEU A 114 14.70 -27.29 4.63
C LEU A 114 15.36 -26.18 5.47
N TRP A 115 16.62 -25.86 5.22
CA TRP A 115 17.37 -24.77 5.83
C TRP A 115 16.74 -23.38 5.56
N SER A 116 15.87 -23.27 4.57
CA SER A 116 15.18 -22.03 4.21
C SER A 116 13.85 -21.83 4.95
N ILE A 117 13.40 -22.81 5.72
CA ILE A 117 12.16 -22.77 6.49
C ILE A 117 12.48 -22.55 7.96
N CYS A 118 11.78 -21.64 8.63
CA CYS A 118 11.96 -21.39 10.05
C CYS A 118 11.68 -22.67 10.87
N ARG A 119 12.52 -22.99 11.86
CA ARG A 119 12.41 -24.24 12.62
C ARG A 119 11.15 -24.33 13.47
N SER A 120 10.51 -23.21 13.79
CA SER A 120 9.21 -23.16 14.46
C SER A 120 8.04 -23.40 13.53
N ASP A 121 8.26 -23.42 12.21
CA ASP A 121 7.22 -23.60 11.22
C ASP A 121 6.46 -24.91 11.42
N GLU A 122 5.15 -24.88 11.17
CA GLU A 122 4.24 -26.02 11.32
C GLU A 122 4.56 -27.17 10.35
N ALA A 123 5.25 -26.91 9.23
CA ALA A 123 5.69 -27.95 8.29
C ALA A 123 6.46 -29.08 8.99
N PHE A 124 7.22 -28.76 10.02
CA PHE A 124 7.98 -29.74 10.79
C PHE A 124 7.15 -30.48 11.86
N ARG A 125 5.91 -30.08 12.08
CA ARG A 125 4.98 -30.68 13.03
C ARG A 125 3.92 -31.54 12.37
N ARG A 126 3.66 -31.34 11.07
CA ARG A 126 2.59 -32.01 10.30
C ARG A 126 3.14 -33.23 9.55
N PRO A 127 2.65 -34.46 9.83
CA PRO A 127 3.07 -35.67 9.14
C PRO A 127 2.91 -35.59 7.62
N GLU A 128 1.83 -34.99 7.15
CA GLU A 128 1.52 -34.82 5.71
C GLU A 128 2.51 -33.92 4.96
N SER A 129 3.29 -33.12 5.67
CA SER A 129 4.32 -32.28 5.05
C SER A 129 5.49 -33.07 4.44
N GLY A 130 5.68 -34.34 4.85
CA GLY A 130 6.85 -35.12 4.48
C GLY A 130 8.15 -34.70 5.16
N VAL A 131 8.12 -33.70 6.05
CA VAL A 131 9.30 -33.17 6.78
C VAL A 131 9.17 -33.23 8.28
N ALA A 132 8.05 -33.74 8.79
CA ALA A 132 7.82 -33.92 10.22
C ALA A 132 8.95 -34.73 10.87
N GLY A 133 9.39 -34.31 12.06
CA GLY A 133 10.49 -34.95 12.78
C GLY A 133 11.89 -34.68 12.23
N THR A 134 12.05 -33.87 11.18
CA THR A 134 13.36 -33.47 10.66
C THR A 134 14.24 -32.87 11.75
N PRO A 135 15.52 -33.31 11.88
CA PRO A 135 16.44 -32.81 12.91
C PRO A 135 16.67 -31.28 12.80
N LEU A 136 16.84 -30.61 13.95
CA LEU A 136 16.96 -29.14 14.01
C LEU A 136 18.12 -28.59 13.16
N ASN A 137 19.21 -29.33 13.04
CA ASN A 137 20.36 -28.91 12.22
C ASN A 137 20.11 -28.90 10.70
N GLN A 138 19.00 -29.45 10.25
CA GLN A 138 18.56 -29.42 8.85
C GLN A 138 17.52 -28.33 8.56
N ARG A 139 17.01 -27.67 9.61
CA ARG A 139 16.01 -26.62 9.54
C ARG A 139 16.64 -25.24 9.48
N GLY A 140 15.85 -24.23 9.10
CA GLY A 140 16.27 -22.83 9.16
C GLY A 140 16.57 -22.36 10.58
N ASN A 141 17.53 -21.46 10.70
CA ASN A 141 17.94 -20.93 12.00
C ASN A 141 17.13 -19.68 12.38
N CYS A 142 15.83 -19.81 12.44
CA CYS A 142 14.93 -18.79 12.96
C CYS A 142 13.77 -19.45 13.70
N GLU A 143 13.26 -18.72 14.65
CA GLU A 143 11.92 -18.89 15.19
C GLU A 143 11.03 -17.84 14.51
N GLU A 144 9.76 -18.13 14.33
CA GLU A 144 8.80 -17.12 13.95
C GLU A 144 8.81 -15.99 14.98
N PRO A 145 8.73 -14.73 14.55
CA PRO A 145 8.58 -13.63 15.48
C PRO A 145 7.36 -13.90 16.36
N VAL A 146 7.51 -13.76 17.66
CA VAL A 146 6.36 -13.76 18.55
C VAL A 146 5.50 -12.56 18.17
N PRO A 147 4.22 -12.75 17.80
CA PRO A 147 3.38 -11.63 17.44
C PRO A 147 3.29 -10.65 18.59
N TYR A 148 3.32 -9.37 18.28
CA TYR A 148 3.11 -8.30 19.26
C TYR A 148 1.74 -8.39 19.96
N ARG A 149 0.83 -9.26 19.48
CA ARG A 149 -0.46 -9.51 20.11
C ARG A 149 -0.42 -10.82 20.89
N SER A 150 -0.72 -10.73 22.16
CA SER A 150 -1.03 -11.93 22.96
C SER A 150 -2.23 -12.67 22.34
N GLY A 151 -2.02 -13.89 21.89
CA GLY A 151 -3.06 -14.74 21.32
C GLY A 151 -3.25 -14.67 19.80
N ALA A 152 -2.48 -13.84 19.06
CA ALA A 152 -2.41 -13.95 17.60
C ALA A 152 -1.26 -14.89 17.24
N THR A 153 -1.52 -15.91 16.46
CA THR A 153 -0.49 -16.70 15.79
C THR A 153 -0.09 -15.97 14.52
N THR A 154 1.20 -15.76 14.30
CA THR A 154 1.72 -15.31 13.02
C THR A 154 1.80 -16.45 12.00
N ASN A 155 1.46 -17.65 12.44
CA ASN A 155 1.43 -18.84 11.62
C ASN A 155 0.35 -18.68 10.56
N TYR A 156 0.78 -18.47 9.33
CA TYR A 156 -0.05 -18.74 8.20
C TYR A 156 0.00 -20.25 7.97
N ASP A 157 -0.93 -20.97 8.59
CA ASP A 157 -0.92 -22.45 8.72
C ASP A 157 -0.83 -23.21 7.37
N ASP A 158 -0.90 -22.52 6.26
CA ASP A 158 -0.95 -23.11 4.93
C ASP A 158 0.40 -23.08 4.17
N PHE A 159 1.35 -22.21 4.54
CA PHE A 159 2.60 -22.00 3.79
C PHE A 159 3.80 -21.88 4.71
N ARG A 160 5.00 -22.17 4.16
CA ARG A 160 6.25 -22.28 4.94
C ARG A 160 6.89 -20.94 5.17
N ASP A 161 7.12 -20.58 6.43
CA ASP A 161 7.79 -19.36 6.84
C ASP A 161 9.28 -19.35 6.47
N ILE A 162 9.69 -18.27 5.83
CA ILE A 162 11.02 -18.17 5.21
C ILE A 162 12.07 -17.73 6.23
N ALA A 163 13.19 -18.45 6.28
CA ALA A 163 14.31 -18.16 7.15
C ALA A 163 15.18 -17.00 6.63
N HIS A 164 14.74 -15.75 6.83
CA HIS A 164 15.50 -14.55 6.46
C HIS A 164 16.86 -14.45 7.15
N THR A 165 17.10 -15.22 8.21
CA THR A 165 18.42 -15.35 8.85
C THR A 165 19.43 -16.07 7.99
N ASP A 166 19.02 -16.85 6.99
CA ASP A 166 19.91 -17.54 6.06
C ASP A 166 20.38 -16.58 4.95
N PRO A 167 21.72 -16.42 4.74
CA PRO A 167 22.24 -15.52 3.73
C PRO A 167 21.87 -15.93 2.29
N ARG A 168 21.63 -17.22 2.03
CA ARG A 168 21.23 -17.72 0.71
C ARG A 168 19.79 -17.27 0.38
N VAL A 169 18.90 -17.34 1.37
CA VAL A 169 17.53 -16.81 1.26
C VAL A 169 17.57 -15.32 0.94
N ARG A 170 18.32 -14.54 1.71
CA ARG A 170 18.43 -13.09 1.47
C ARG A 170 19.01 -12.77 0.08
N ALA A 171 20.05 -13.50 -0.33
CA ALA A 171 20.64 -13.31 -1.65
C ALA A 171 19.65 -13.54 -2.78
N ASP A 172 18.81 -14.59 -2.69
CA ASP A 172 17.81 -14.89 -3.71
C ASP A 172 16.64 -13.91 -3.69
N ILE A 173 16.21 -13.47 -2.51
CA ILE A 173 15.20 -12.39 -2.40
C ILE A 173 15.74 -11.09 -3.02
N ILE A 174 16.97 -10.68 -2.72
CA ILE A 174 17.58 -9.49 -3.34
C ILE A 174 17.68 -9.67 -4.86
N ARG A 175 18.08 -10.84 -5.33
CA ARG A 175 18.16 -11.15 -6.78
C ARG A 175 16.77 -11.02 -7.44
N HIS A 176 15.72 -11.52 -6.78
CA HIS A 176 14.35 -11.37 -7.24
C HIS A 176 13.92 -9.89 -7.33
N LEU A 177 14.15 -9.11 -6.29
CA LEU A 177 13.82 -7.68 -6.30
C LEU A 177 14.59 -6.91 -7.37
N LEU A 178 15.87 -7.24 -7.60
CA LEU A 178 16.67 -6.66 -8.68
C LEU A 178 16.18 -7.09 -10.07
N GLN A 179 15.70 -8.35 -10.23
CA GLN A 179 15.02 -8.79 -11.44
C GLN A 179 13.77 -7.92 -11.69
N LEU A 180 12.94 -7.72 -10.68
CA LEU A 180 11.75 -6.86 -10.78
C LEU A 180 12.12 -5.41 -11.16
N ARG A 181 13.19 -4.85 -10.58
CA ARG A 181 13.70 -3.55 -11.01
C ARG A 181 14.11 -3.53 -12.48
N SER A 182 14.80 -4.56 -12.95
CA SER A 182 15.25 -4.63 -14.36
C SER A 182 14.10 -4.67 -15.36
N ILE A 183 12.93 -5.17 -14.95
CA ILE A 183 11.73 -5.15 -15.80
C ILE A 183 10.87 -3.90 -15.63
N GLY A 184 11.18 -3.01 -14.68
CA GLY A 184 10.54 -1.69 -14.60
C GLY A 184 9.84 -1.34 -13.28
N TYR A 185 9.77 -2.22 -12.32
CA TYR A 185 9.28 -1.84 -10.97
C TYR A 185 10.24 -0.86 -10.31
N ARG A 186 9.69 0.06 -9.52
CA ARG A 186 10.46 1.11 -8.85
C ARG A 186 10.25 1.14 -7.34
N GLY A 187 9.17 0.57 -6.83
CA GLY A 187 8.82 0.52 -5.42
C GLY A 187 8.37 -0.86 -4.97
N TRP A 188 8.32 -1.04 -3.65
CA TRP A 188 7.92 -2.28 -3.00
C TRP A 188 6.78 -2.05 -2.00
N ARG A 189 5.74 -2.88 -2.07
CA ARG A 189 4.80 -3.13 -0.99
C ARG A 189 5.12 -4.50 -0.41
N TYR A 190 5.54 -4.55 0.82
CA TYR A 190 5.86 -5.78 1.51
C TYR A 190 4.63 -6.32 2.24
N ASP A 191 4.27 -7.56 1.91
CA ASP A 191 3.16 -8.31 2.46
C ASP A 191 3.48 -8.83 3.86
N MET A 192 2.47 -8.90 4.75
CA MET A 192 2.52 -9.51 6.09
C MET A 192 3.81 -9.19 6.87
N VAL A 193 4.21 -7.93 6.95
CA VAL A 193 5.52 -7.54 7.53
C VAL A 193 5.64 -7.74 9.04
N HIS A 194 4.57 -8.08 9.72
CA HIS A 194 4.59 -8.48 11.13
C HIS A 194 5.11 -9.92 11.32
N GLY A 195 5.14 -10.74 10.27
CA GLY A 195 5.57 -12.13 10.32
C GLY A 195 7.10 -12.32 10.28
N TYR A 196 7.89 -11.27 10.01
CA TYR A 196 9.35 -11.35 9.98
C TYR A 196 10.03 -10.05 10.42
N GLY A 197 11.31 -10.14 10.77
CA GLY A 197 12.02 -8.99 11.37
C GLY A 197 12.13 -7.78 10.44
N ALA A 198 11.73 -6.60 10.89
CA ALA A 198 11.77 -5.33 10.17
C ALA A 198 13.16 -4.97 9.60
N ARG A 199 14.25 -5.41 10.27
CA ARG A 199 15.64 -5.25 9.81
C ARG A 199 15.89 -5.84 8.42
N TRP A 200 15.13 -6.87 8.02
CA TRP A 200 15.27 -7.48 6.70
C TRP A 200 14.71 -6.58 5.60
N ILE A 201 13.68 -5.78 5.93
CA ILE A 201 13.20 -4.73 5.02
C ILE A 201 14.30 -3.67 4.80
N ALA A 202 15.00 -3.25 5.87
CA ALA A 202 16.14 -2.35 5.74
C ALA A 202 17.24 -2.97 4.84
N CYS A 203 17.57 -4.25 5.03
CA CYS A 203 18.49 -4.99 4.18
C CYS A 203 18.07 -4.94 2.70
N TYR A 204 16.84 -5.35 2.40
CA TYR A 204 16.33 -5.41 1.03
C TYR A 204 16.24 -4.04 0.37
N ASN A 205 15.77 -3.03 1.10
CA ASN A 205 15.71 -1.66 0.59
C ASN A 205 17.11 -1.06 0.36
N ALA A 206 18.08 -1.33 1.23
CA ALA A 206 19.46 -0.87 1.03
C ALA A 206 20.08 -1.49 -0.23
N ALA A 207 19.85 -2.79 -0.46
CA ALA A 207 20.37 -3.51 -1.61
C ALA A 207 19.70 -3.11 -2.93
N THR A 208 18.40 -2.80 -2.90
CA THR A 208 17.58 -2.61 -4.11
C THR A 208 17.18 -1.16 -4.37
N LYS A 209 17.32 -0.27 -3.41
CA LYS A 209 17.09 1.19 -3.51
C LYS A 209 15.76 1.56 -4.19
N PRO A 210 14.61 1.12 -3.64
CA PRO A 210 13.31 1.51 -4.19
C PRO A 210 13.07 3.01 -4.03
N THR A 211 12.28 3.60 -4.94
CA THR A 211 11.83 4.99 -4.83
C THR A 211 10.72 5.15 -3.78
N PHE A 212 9.99 4.07 -3.52
CA PHE A 212 8.92 3.98 -2.53
C PHE A 212 8.91 2.60 -1.88
N SER A 213 8.71 2.56 -0.57
CA SER A 213 8.56 1.32 0.19
C SER A 213 7.47 1.46 1.23
N VAL A 214 6.59 0.46 1.30
CA VAL A 214 5.49 0.39 2.27
C VAL A 214 5.30 -1.04 2.76
N GLY A 215 5.10 -1.22 4.05
CA GLY A 215 4.77 -2.51 4.65
C GLY A 215 3.28 -2.62 5.00
N GLU A 216 2.74 -3.81 4.86
CA GLU A 216 1.46 -4.16 5.43
C GLU A 216 1.66 -4.66 6.86
N TYR A 217 1.49 -3.75 7.81
CA TYR A 217 1.45 -4.06 9.23
C TYR A 217 -0.01 -3.97 9.69
N ASP A 218 -0.79 -4.99 9.34
CA ASP A 218 -2.20 -5.06 9.64
C ASP A 218 -2.45 -5.32 11.13
N TRP A 219 -3.61 -4.87 11.63
CA TRP A 219 -4.10 -5.09 13.00
C TRP A 219 -3.12 -4.65 14.13
N GLY A 220 -1.94 -4.10 13.80
CA GLY A 220 -0.96 -3.63 14.78
C GLY A 220 -1.45 -2.39 15.54
N ALA A 221 -1.09 -2.29 16.82
CA ALA A 221 -1.25 -1.05 17.55
C ALA A 221 -0.36 0.05 16.95
N HIS A 222 -0.76 1.30 17.11
CA HIS A 222 -0.03 2.46 16.58
C HIS A 222 1.46 2.49 17.02
N ALA A 223 1.74 2.14 18.29
CA ALA A 223 3.11 2.05 18.81
C ALA A 223 3.93 0.95 18.11
N GLU A 224 3.31 -0.17 17.75
CA GLU A 224 3.97 -1.27 17.03
C GLU A 224 4.33 -0.86 15.61
N GLN A 225 3.41 -0.19 14.90
CA GLN A 225 3.69 0.38 13.57
C GLN A 225 4.87 1.36 13.61
N ARG A 226 4.93 2.23 14.62
CA ARG A 226 6.08 3.13 14.83
C ARG A 226 7.38 2.38 15.06
N GLY A 227 7.37 1.36 15.93
CA GLY A 227 8.52 0.50 16.20
C GLY A 227 9.01 -0.21 14.92
N TRP A 228 8.09 -0.74 14.13
CA TRP A 228 8.41 -1.38 12.85
C TRP A 228 9.02 -0.37 11.86
N ILE A 229 8.40 0.79 11.64
CA ILE A 229 8.94 1.85 10.77
C ILE A 229 10.36 2.20 11.20
N TRP A 230 10.58 2.45 12.50
CA TRP A 230 11.89 2.81 13.04
C TRP A 230 12.94 1.76 12.71
N ALA A 231 12.63 0.49 12.89
CA ALA A 231 13.52 -0.63 12.64
C ALA A 231 13.84 -0.87 11.14
N THR A 232 13.08 -0.27 10.21
CA THR A 232 13.34 -0.35 8.76
C THR A 232 14.26 0.75 8.23
N SER A 233 14.79 1.64 9.07
CA SER A 233 15.66 2.73 8.64
C SER A 233 16.94 2.24 7.97
N LEU A 234 17.30 2.88 6.87
CA LEU A 234 18.56 2.64 6.16
C LEU A 234 19.77 3.33 6.83
N GLN A 235 19.53 4.14 7.84
CA GLN A 235 20.53 4.94 8.53
C GLN A 235 20.40 4.76 10.05
N PRO A 236 20.68 3.56 10.57
CA PRO A 236 20.49 3.26 12.00
C PRO A 236 21.40 4.09 12.92
N GLY A 237 22.46 4.70 12.40
CA GLY A 237 23.33 5.61 13.15
C GLY A 237 22.80 7.05 13.30
N LEU A 238 21.71 7.39 12.60
CA LEU A 238 21.04 8.68 12.77
C LEU A 238 19.93 8.58 13.82
N SER A 239 19.42 9.73 14.22
CA SER A 239 18.30 9.85 15.16
C SER A 239 17.24 10.83 14.63
N GLY A 240 16.10 10.89 15.30
CA GLY A 240 15.06 11.86 15.01
C GLY A 240 14.50 11.76 13.59
N ALA A 241 14.18 12.91 13.00
CA ALA A 241 13.56 13.00 11.68
C ALA A 241 14.45 12.45 10.54
N ALA A 242 15.77 12.54 10.67
CA ALA A 242 16.70 12.02 9.65
C ALA A 242 16.69 10.48 9.60
N HIS A 243 16.63 9.82 10.76
CA HIS A 243 16.45 8.37 10.84
C HIS A 243 15.11 7.97 10.19
N LEU A 244 14.02 8.64 10.58
CA LEU A 244 12.69 8.37 10.06
C LEU A 244 12.60 8.59 8.54
N ALA A 245 13.29 9.61 8.00
CA ALA A 245 13.26 9.92 6.56
C ALA A 245 13.75 8.79 5.67
N SER A 246 14.63 7.91 6.16
CA SER A 246 15.17 6.75 5.42
C SER A 246 14.38 5.45 5.66
N ALA A 247 13.38 5.46 6.53
CA ALA A 247 12.58 4.28 6.87
C ALA A 247 11.51 3.98 5.82
N SER A 248 11.03 2.74 5.80
CA SER A 248 9.84 2.34 5.03
C SER A 248 8.58 3.00 5.59
N SER A 249 7.60 3.21 4.73
CA SER A 249 6.24 3.60 5.13
C SER A 249 5.44 2.37 5.57
N VAL A 250 4.28 2.58 6.17
CA VAL A 250 3.33 1.52 6.52
C VAL A 250 1.90 1.95 6.18
N PHE A 251 1.03 1.00 5.83
CA PHE A 251 -0.40 1.26 5.73
C PHE A 251 -0.96 1.62 7.11
N ASP A 252 -1.57 2.80 7.21
CA ASP A 252 -2.08 3.34 8.48
C ASP A 252 -3.46 2.74 8.81
N PHE A 253 -3.47 1.49 9.25
CA PHE A 253 -4.69 0.78 9.65
C PHE A 253 -5.39 1.45 10.82
N THR A 254 -4.66 2.09 11.72
CA THR A 254 -5.26 2.83 12.85
C THR A 254 -6.12 3.99 12.35
N SER A 255 -5.60 4.76 11.37
CA SER A 255 -6.40 5.81 10.71
C SER A 255 -7.59 5.22 9.94
N PHE A 256 -7.40 4.11 9.23
CA PHE A 256 -8.47 3.45 8.49
C PHE A 256 -9.63 3.03 9.41
N PHE A 257 -9.36 2.34 10.51
CA PHE A 257 -10.41 1.91 11.45
C PHE A 257 -11.12 3.09 12.11
N SER A 258 -10.38 4.13 12.46
CA SER A 258 -10.96 5.35 13.04
C SER A 258 -11.85 6.08 12.03
N LEU A 259 -11.42 6.18 10.78
CA LEU A 259 -12.19 6.78 9.68
C LEU A 259 -13.47 5.99 9.43
N LYS A 260 -13.37 4.66 9.35
CA LYS A 260 -14.51 3.74 9.17
C LYS A 260 -15.53 3.90 10.31
N SER A 261 -15.07 3.93 11.55
CA SER A 261 -15.92 4.11 12.72
C SER A 261 -16.63 5.47 12.70
N ALA A 262 -15.92 6.55 12.41
CA ALA A 262 -16.47 7.90 12.39
C ALA A 262 -17.55 8.08 11.33
N ILE A 263 -17.30 7.60 10.10
CA ILE A 263 -18.24 7.77 8.98
C ILE A 263 -19.43 6.84 9.12
N ASN A 264 -19.22 5.55 9.36
CA ASN A 264 -20.30 4.58 9.47
C ASN A 264 -21.13 4.79 10.75
N GLY A 265 -20.51 5.31 11.81
CA GLY A 265 -21.20 5.68 13.05
C GLY A 265 -21.91 7.05 13.01
N GLY A 266 -21.84 7.78 11.91
CA GLY A 266 -22.45 9.11 11.77
C GLY A 266 -21.85 10.16 12.72
N GLN A 267 -20.60 10.00 13.13
CA GLN A 267 -19.89 10.88 14.08
C GLN A 267 -18.67 11.55 13.46
N PRO A 268 -18.81 12.33 12.39
CA PRO A 268 -17.68 12.93 11.68
C PRO A 268 -16.85 13.87 12.56
N ALA A 269 -17.40 14.50 13.60
CA ALA A 269 -16.67 15.35 14.54
C ALA A 269 -15.50 14.62 15.22
N SER A 270 -15.56 13.28 15.37
CA SER A 270 -14.47 12.48 15.93
C SER A 270 -13.21 12.48 15.07
N LEU A 271 -13.33 12.79 13.77
CA LEU A 271 -12.20 12.90 12.83
C LEU A 271 -11.22 14.04 13.16
N ARG A 272 -11.56 14.97 14.08
CA ARG A 272 -10.64 16.03 14.51
C ARG A 272 -9.28 15.50 14.98
N GLY A 273 -9.23 14.28 15.48
CA GLY A 273 -8.01 13.61 15.89
C GLY A 273 -7.05 13.24 14.74
N PHE A 274 -7.48 13.26 13.48
CA PHE A 274 -6.61 13.00 12.32
C PHE A 274 -5.51 14.08 12.13
N GLY A 275 -5.62 15.20 12.76
CA GLY A 275 -4.52 16.18 12.86
C GLY A 275 -3.79 16.11 14.20
N HIS A 276 -4.34 15.38 15.18
CA HIS A 276 -3.92 15.41 16.59
C HIS A 276 -4.20 14.08 17.31
N GLY A 277 -3.43 13.02 16.97
CA GLY A 277 -3.38 11.81 17.77
C GLY A 277 -4.09 10.58 17.21
N ILE A 278 -4.81 10.67 16.08
CA ILE A 278 -5.36 9.48 15.42
C ILE A 278 -4.38 8.97 14.36
N GLY A 279 -3.94 7.72 14.51
CA GLY A 279 -3.04 7.03 13.62
C GLY A 279 -1.70 7.75 13.40
N LEU A 280 -0.93 7.29 12.45
CA LEU A 280 0.34 7.91 12.07
C LEU A 280 0.13 9.30 11.48
N VAL A 281 -0.99 9.53 10.78
CA VAL A 281 -1.32 10.83 10.18
C VAL A 281 -1.46 11.93 11.25
N GLY A 282 -2.03 11.61 12.39
CA GLY A 282 -2.22 12.53 13.50
C GLY A 282 -1.09 12.52 14.54
N ASP A 283 -0.14 11.60 14.44
CA ASP A 283 0.91 11.44 15.45
C ASP A 283 2.01 12.49 15.33
N HIS A 284 2.23 13.18 16.43
CA HIS A 284 3.32 14.14 16.63
C HIS A 284 3.69 14.27 18.13
N THR A 285 3.33 13.27 18.92
CA THR A 285 3.47 13.29 20.37
C THR A 285 4.91 13.39 20.85
N ASP A 286 5.86 12.91 20.04
CA ASP A 286 7.31 12.97 20.29
C ASP A 286 8.03 13.99 19.39
N GLY A 287 7.29 14.83 18.66
CA GLY A 287 7.84 15.82 17.73
C GLY A 287 8.36 15.24 16.42
N LEU A 288 8.26 13.93 16.20
CA LEU A 288 8.68 13.30 14.95
C LEU A 288 7.57 13.33 13.88
N PRO A 289 7.92 13.48 12.60
CA PRO A 289 6.95 13.60 11.52
C PRO A 289 6.44 12.23 11.04
N TRP A 290 5.84 11.41 11.92
CA TRP A 290 5.34 10.07 11.62
C TRP A 290 4.38 10.05 10.43
N ARG A 291 3.59 11.11 10.23
CA ARG A 291 2.69 11.30 9.09
C ARG A 291 3.37 11.11 7.73
N THR A 292 4.69 11.37 7.64
CA THR A 292 5.45 11.18 6.41
C THR A 292 5.65 9.72 6.03
N ARG A 293 5.39 8.81 6.96
CA ARG A 293 5.46 7.35 6.77
C ARG A 293 4.08 6.69 6.73
N ALA A 294 3.02 7.47 6.85
CA ALA A 294 1.65 6.98 6.78
C ALA A 294 1.20 6.80 5.32
N VAL A 295 0.70 5.61 4.99
CA VAL A 295 -0.03 5.34 3.73
C VAL A 295 -1.49 5.13 4.08
N THR A 296 -2.32 6.12 3.75
CA THR A 296 -3.75 6.12 4.08
C THR A 296 -4.57 5.48 2.95
N PHE A 297 -5.67 4.83 3.30
CA PHE A 297 -6.54 4.16 2.33
C PHE A 297 -8.00 4.16 2.82
N VAL A 298 -8.92 3.98 1.88
CA VAL A 298 -10.36 3.84 2.14
C VAL A 298 -10.78 2.38 2.07
N GLU A 299 -10.20 1.65 1.14
CA GLU A 299 -10.45 0.23 0.90
C GLU A 299 -9.21 -0.40 0.29
N ASN A 300 -9.03 -1.70 0.47
CA ASN A 300 -8.04 -2.48 -0.24
C ASN A 300 -8.63 -3.86 -0.62
N HIS A 301 -7.80 -4.72 -1.21
CA HIS A 301 -8.20 -6.05 -1.64
C HIS A 301 -8.54 -7.00 -0.46
N ASP A 302 -8.15 -6.66 0.78
CA ASP A 302 -8.42 -7.46 1.98
C ASP A 302 -9.59 -6.95 2.81
N THR A 303 -9.90 -5.66 2.74
CA THR A 303 -10.94 -5.05 3.57
C THR A 303 -12.29 -4.93 2.85
N GLY A 304 -12.31 -5.04 1.52
CA GLY A 304 -13.50 -4.89 0.68
C GLY A 304 -14.27 -6.17 0.41
N TYR A 305 -15.37 -6.01 -0.29
CA TYR A 305 -16.20 -7.11 -0.76
C TYR A 305 -15.44 -8.03 -1.70
N ARG A 306 -15.52 -9.35 -1.44
CA ARG A 306 -14.94 -10.42 -2.26
C ARG A 306 -15.95 -11.49 -2.62
N THR A 307 -15.69 -12.20 -3.71
CA THR A 307 -16.46 -13.37 -4.12
C THR A 307 -15.60 -14.62 -4.16
N ASN A 308 -16.25 -15.77 -3.95
CA ASN A 308 -15.72 -17.08 -4.28
C ASN A 308 -15.72 -17.30 -5.81
N ASP A 309 -15.14 -18.41 -6.29
CA ASP A 309 -15.09 -18.73 -7.72
C ASP A 309 -16.48 -18.96 -8.35
N ASP A 310 -17.47 -19.33 -7.56
CA ASP A 310 -18.86 -19.48 -7.94
C ASP A 310 -19.67 -18.15 -7.93
N GLY A 311 -19.01 -17.03 -7.61
CA GLY A 311 -19.63 -15.71 -7.52
C GLY A 311 -20.36 -15.42 -6.20
N THR A 312 -20.40 -16.36 -5.25
CA THR A 312 -20.99 -16.13 -3.93
C THR A 312 -20.10 -15.24 -3.07
N PRO A 313 -20.66 -14.43 -2.14
CA PRO A 313 -19.85 -13.63 -1.23
C PRO A 313 -18.93 -14.49 -0.36
N GLN A 314 -17.65 -14.12 -0.29
CA GLN A 314 -16.67 -14.78 0.57
C GLN A 314 -16.94 -14.48 2.05
N SER A 315 -16.81 -15.48 2.91
CA SER A 315 -16.96 -15.31 4.35
C SER A 315 -15.97 -14.27 4.88
N GLY A 316 -16.43 -13.35 5.74
CA GLY A 316 -15.65 -12.24 6.25
C GLY A 316 -15.54 -11.02 5.31
N HIS A 317 -15.90 -11.16 4.02
CA HIS A 317 -15.79 -10.10 3.00
C HIS A 317 -17.11 -9.83 2.26
N ARG A 318 -18.22 -9.84 3.01
CA ARG A 318 -19.57 -9.70 2.44
C ARG A 318 -19.96 -8.26 2.12
N PHE A 319 -19.20 -7.30 2.61
CA PHE A 319 -19.50 -5.87 2.45
C PHE A 319 -18.21 -5.09 2.25
N ASP A 320 -18.30 -4.00 1.51
CA ASP A 320 -17.25 -2.99 1.48
C ASP A 320 -17.18 -2.24 2.82
N SER A 321 -16.03 -1.68 3.14
CA SER A 321 -15.80 -0.98 4.43
C SER A 321 -16.64 0.26 4.59
N PHE A 322 -17.00 0.92 3.48
CA PHE A 322 -17.82 2.11 3.45
C PHE A 322 -19.01 1.92 2.49
N ALA A 323 -20.15 2.45 2.86
CA ALA A 323 -21.32 2.43 1.98
C ALA A 323 -21.03 3.21 0.70
N LYS A 324 -21.44 2.65 -0.45
CA LYS A 324 -21.36 3.31 -1.75
C LYS A 324 -22.14 4.64 -1.70
N GLY A 325 -21.61 5.68 -2.34
CA GLY A 325 -22.15 7.04 -2.29
C GLY A 325 -21.50 7.85 -1.17
N ALA A 326 -22.29 8.45 -0.28
CA ALA A 326 -21.80 9.41 0.71
C ALA A 326 -20.67 8.88 1.61
N GLY A 327 -20.73 7.64 2.04
CA GLY A 327 -19.72 7.06 2.94
C GLY A 327 -18.32 7.00 2.31
N VAL A 328 -18.21 6.39 1.14
CA VAL A 328 -16.94 6.28 0.42
C VAL A 328 -16.44 7.64 -0.05
N GLU A 329 -17.34 8.55 -0.45
CA GLU A 329 -16.97 9.91 -0.87
C GLU A 329 -16.37 10.71 0.29
N GLN A 330 -16.99 10.67 1.47
CA GLN A 330 -16.48 11.32 2.68
C GLN A 330 -15.12 10.78 3.08
N ALA A 331 -14.92 9.45 2.97
CA ALA A 331 -13.65 8.83 3.26
C ALA A 331 -12.54 9.29 2.30
N TYR A 332 -12.83 9.39 0.99
CA TYR A 332 -11.88 9.97 0.03
C TYR A 332 -11.64 11.46 0.25
N ALA A 333 -12.67 12.25 0.59
CA ALA A 333 -12.49 13.64 0.94
C ALA A 333 -11.50 13.80 2.10
N GLN A 334 -11.56 12.90 3.10
CA GLN A 334 -10.62 12.89 4.22
C GLN A 334 -9.20 12.57 3.76
N ILE A 335 -8.95 11.40 3.20
CA ILE A 335 -7.57 10.97 2.93
C ILE A 335 -6.89 11.77 1.82
N LEU A 336 -7.64 12.26 0.81
CA LEU A 336 -7.07 13.02 -0.31
C LEU A 336 -6.79 14.49 0.04
N THR A 337 -7.35 15.02 1.13
CA THR A 337 -7.04 16.37 1.62
C THR A 337 -5.97 16.37 2.72
N HIS A 338 -5.81 15.29 3.47
CA HIS A 338 -4.93 15.19 4.65
C HIS A 338 -3.50 14.73 4.30
N PRO A 339 -2.52 14.86 5.23
CA PRO A 339 -1.16 14.36 5.05
C PRO A 339 -1.11 12.84 4.87
N GLY A 340 0.08 12.29 4.74
CA GLY A 340 0.31 10.91 4.35
C GLY A 340 0.27 10.71 2.84
N VAL A 341 0.44 9.46 2.40
CA VAL A 341 0.34 9.03 1.00
C VAL A 341 -1.02 8.35 0.78
N PRO A 342 -2.02 9.05 0.22
CA PRO A 342 -3.35 8.45 0.05
C PRO A 342 -3.35 7.39 -1.05
N THR A 343 -4.03 6.27 -0.78
CA THR A 343 -4.23 5.16 -1.72
C THR A 343 -5.70 5.09 -2.14
N VAL A 344 -5.93 5.08 -3.45
CA VAL A 344 -7.25 4.91 -4.07
C VAL A 344 -7.38 3.47 -4.55
N TYR A 345 -8.53 2.86 -4.30
CA TYR A 345 -8.83 1.49 -4.67
C TYR A 345 -9.36 1.39 -6.10
N TRP A 346 -8.93 0.39 -6.89
CA TRP A 346 -9.31 0.21 -8.29
C TRP A 346 -10.83 0.22 -8.52
N LYS A 347 -11.57 -0.64 -7.76
CA LYS A 347 -13.03 -0.72 -7.92
C LYS A 347 -13.71 0.63 -7.74
N HIS A 348 -13.29 1.43 -6.74
CA HIS A 348 -13.85 2.76 -6.50
C HIS A 348 -13.58 3.73 -7.64
N TYR A 349 -12.39 3.64 -8.25
CA TYR A 349 -12.01 4.57 -9.31
C TYR A 349 -12.54 4.17 -10.69
N PHE A 350 -12.49 2.89 -11.04
CA PHE A 350 -12.81 2.43 -12.40
C PHE A 350 -14.16 1.72 -12.52
N ASP A 351 -14.67 1.08 -11.46
CA ASP A 351 -15.80 0.17 -11.57
C ASP A 351 -17.10 0.70 -10.90
N TRP A 352 -16.97 1.66 -9.97
CA TRP A 352 -18.13 2.21 -9.25
C TRP A 352 -18.86 3.36 -9.97
N GLY A 353 -18.41 3.72 -11.15
CA GLY A 353 -19.08 4.67 -12.03
C GLY A 353 -18.38 6.02 -12.17
N PRO A 354 -18.79 6.79 -13.19
CA PRO A 354 -18.09 8.02 -13.59
C PRO A 354 -18.23 9.16 -12.57
N GLU A 355 -19.27 9.17 -11.75
CA GLU A 355 -19.49 10.22 -10.76
C GLU A 355 -18.42 10.17 -9.65
N LEU A 356 -18.22 9.00 -9.03
CA LEU A 356 -17.20 8.82 -8.00
C LEU A 356 -15.80 9.04 -8.59
N GLN A 357 -15.55 8.54 -9.80
CA GLN A 357 -14.29 8.76 -10.52
C GLN A 357 -14.00 10.25 -10.69
N ALA A 358 -14.99 11.05 -11.13
CA ALA A 358 -14.85 12.49 -11.31
C ALA A 358 -14.53 13.20 -9.98
N LYS A 359 -15.23 12.87 -8.90
CA LYS A 359 -15.00 13.43 -7.57
C LYS A 359 -13.59 13.13 -7.07
N ILE A 360 -13.13 11.87 -7.20
CA ILE A 360 -11.76 11.47 -6.83
C ILE A 360 -10.71 12.25 -7.65
N ARG A 361 -10.91 12.42 -8.96
CA ARG A 361 -10.01 13.22 -9.81
C ARG A 361 -9.94 14.68 -9.36
N LEU A 362 -11.06 15.29 -9.03
CA LEU A 362 -11.09 16.67 -8.51
C LEU A 362 -10.35 16.80 -7.18
N LEU A 363 -10.52 15.84 -6.27
CA LEU A 363 -9.79 15.79 -5.00
C LEU A 363 -8.27 15.64 -5.20
N ILE A 364 -7.83 14.73 -6.08
CA ILE A 364 -6.41 14.56 -6.42
C ILE A 364 -5.85 15.86 -7.02
N ASN A 365 -6.57 16.49 -7.94
CA ASN A 365 -6.15 17.73 -8.57
C ASN A 365 -6.02 18.88 -7.55
N ALA A 366 -7.01 19.03 -6.67
CA ALA A 366 -6.99 20.03 -5.62
C ALA A 366 -5.79 19.84 -4.67
N ARG A 367 -5.54 18.58 -4.23
CA ARG A 367 -4.35 18.22 -3.45
C ARG A 367 -3.05 18.65 -4.12
N LYS A 368 -2.90 18.33 -5.41
CA LYS A 368 -1.71 18.69 -6.19
C LYS A 368 -1.57 20.20 -6.38
N LEU A 369 -2.65 20.92 -6.69
CA LEU A 369 -2.61 22.38 -6.86
C LEU A 369 -2.22 23.08 -5.56
N ALA A 370 -2.78 22.68 -4.44
CA ALA A 370 -2.41 23.23 -3.13
C ALA A 370 -0.98 22.84 -2.70
N GLY A 371 -0.40 21.79 -3.29
CA GLY A 371 0.90 21.25 -2.88
C GLY A 371 0.84 20.55 -1.53
N VAL A 372 -0.31 19.94 -1.20
CA VAL A 372 -0.44 19.09 -0.01
C VAL A 372 0.39 17.82 -0.20
N ASN A 373 1.19 17.48 0.79
CA ASN A 373 2.11 16.34 0.79
C ASN A 373 1.98 15.53 2.08
N ALA A 374 2.82 14.51 2.24
CA ALA A 374 2.75 13.61 3.39
C ALA A 374 3.06 14.30 4.73
N GLY A 375 3.79 15.41 4.72
CA GLY A 375 4.15 16.18 5.93
C GLY A 375 3.27 17.40 6.21
N SER A 376 2.27 17.69 5.36
CA SER A 376 1.45 18.89 5.47
C SER A 376 0.79 19.05 6.85
N PRO A 377 0.81 20.25 7.45
CA PRO A 377 0.13 20.49 8.73
C PRO A 377 -1.39 20.56 8.55
N VAL A 378 -2.10 20.10 9.58
CA VAL A 378 -3.57 20.08 9.65
C VAL A 378 -4.02 20.97 10.83
N TYR A 379 -5.03 21.77 10.59
CA TYR A 379 -5.63 22.68 11.57
C TYR A 379 -7.14 22.44 11.68
N PRO A 380 -7.58 21.54 12.59
CA PRO A 380 -9.00 21.30 12.82
C PRO A 380 -9.73 22.58 13.26
N GLN A 381 -10.96 22.75 12.80
CA GLN A 381 -11.77 23.92 13.06
C GLN A 381 -12.74 23.66 14.21
N ASN A 382 -12.47 24.20 15.41
CA ASN A 382 -13.24 23.92 16.61
C ASN A 382 -14.72 24.36 16.52
N ASN A 383 -15.02 25.43 15.79
CA ASN A 383 -16.39 25.88 15.57
C ASN A 383 -17.22 24.90 14.75
N ALA A 384 -16.60 24.12 13.86
CA ALA A 384 -17.29 23.04 13.13
C ALA A 384 -17.66 21.89 14.07
N THR A 385 -16.76 21.51 14.98
CA THR A 385 -16.99 20.43 15.95
C THR A 385 -18.20 20.71 16.84
N ALA A 386 -18.45 21.97 17.22
CA ALA A 386 -19.62 22.38 17.99
C ALA A 386 -20.95 22.09 17.23
N ASN A 387 -20.90 22.04 15.91
CA ASN A 387 -22.05 21.72 15.04
C ASN A 387 -22.11 20.22 14.65
N GLY A 388 -21.34 19.36 15.33
CA GLY A 388 -21.34 17.90 15.08
C GLY A 388 -20.64 17.47 13.78
N VAL A 389 -19.90 18.36 13.10
CA VAL A 389 -19.20 18.09 11.87
C VAL A 389 -17.68 18.19 12.05
N TYR A 390 -16.93 17.52 11.21
CA TYR A 390 -15.51 17.72 11.08
C TYR A 390 -15.20 18.79 10.02
N ALA A 391 -14.37 19.74 10.34
CA ALA A 391 -13.73 20.57 9.33
C ALA A 391 -12.27 20.86 9.68
N ALA A 392 -11.44 21.01 8.66
CA ALA A 392 -10.03 21.32 8.81
C ALA A 392 -9.51 22.19 7.68
N ARG A 393 -8.47 22.98 7.99
CA ARG A 393 -7.56 23.59 7.05
C ARG A 393 -6.29 22.75 6.95
N ILE A 394 -5.85 22.48 5.75
CA ILE A 394 -4.61 21.77 5.45
C ILE A 394 -3.71 22.71 4.63
N ASP A 395 -2.51 23.00 5.14
CA ASP A 395 -1.59 23.90 4.47
C ASP A 395 -0.63 23.09 3.57
N GLY A 396 -0.74 23.33 2.26
CA GLY A 396 0.20 22.83 1.27
C GLY A 396 1.31 23.84 0.98
N SER A 397 2.27 23.44 0.17
CA SER A 397 3.42 24.30 -0.22
C SER A 397 3.05 25.44 -1.19
N ARG A 398 1.89 25.37 -1.83
CA ARG A 398 1.44 26.35 -2.84
C ARG A 398 0.08 26.97 -2.55
N GLY A 399 -0.65 26.43 -1.56
CA GLY A 399 -1.99 26.90 -1.22
C GLY A 399 -2.57 26.14 -0.03
N ARG A 400 -3.86 26.32 0.19
CA ARG A 400 -4.58 25.70 1.30
C ARG A 400 -5.77 24.90 0.80
N LEU A 401 -6.00 23.76 1.41
CA LEU A 401 -7.26 23.04 1.30
C LEU A 401 -8.08 23.27 2.57
N TYR A 402 -9.38 23.31 2.37
CA TYR A 402 -10.35 23.22 3.45
C TYR A 402 -11.27 22.05 3.14
N VAL A 403 -11.62 21.29 4.16
CA VAL A 403 -12.54 20.16 4.04
C VAL A 403 -13.57 20.23 5.14
N ARG A 404 -14.83 19.91 4.81
CA ARG A 404 -15.90 19.62 5.77
C ARG A 404 -16.41 18.22 5.52
N ILE A 405 -16.64 17.44 6.57
CA ILE A 405 -17.27 16.13 6.57
C ILE A 405 -18.39 16.12 7.60
N GLY A 406 -19.55 15.69 7.17
CA GLY A 406 -20.82 15.82 7.89
C GLY A 406 -21.55 17.12 7.61
N GLY A 407 -22.85 17.15 7.98
CA GLY A 407 -23.69 18.33 7.91
C GLY A 407 -23.89 18.94 6.51
N SER A 408 -24.18 20.23 6.49
CA SER A 408 -24.42 21.04 5.30
C SER A 408 -23.57 22.32 5.32
N ASP A 409 -23.72 23.18 4.32
CA ASP A 409 -23.06 24.48 4.28
C ASP A 409 -23.42 25.40 5.44
N ALA A 410 -24.63 25.26 5.98
CA ALA A 410 -25.03 25.98 7.19
C ALA A 410 -24.26 25.50 8.44
N SER A 411 -23.69 24.29 8.44
CA SER A 411 -22.92 23.77 9.56
C SER A 411 -21.51 24.35 9.64
N TRP A 412 -20.88 24.54 8.50
CA TRP A 412 -19.54 25.16 8.41
C TRP A 412 -19.13 25.45 6.96
N GLN A 413 -18.50 26.60 6.76
CA GLN A 413 -17.77 26.99 5.55
C GLN A 413 -16.47 27.70 5.91
N PRO A 414 -15.42 27.66 5.05
CA PRO A 414 -14.20 28.41 5.30
C PRO A 414 -14.46 29.92 5.23
N LEU A 415 -13.91 30.65 6.19
CA LEU A 415 -13.90 32.11 6.17
C LEU A 415 -12.89 32.62 5.14
N ALA A 416 -13.10 33.84 4.62
CA ALA A 416 -12.11 34.53 3.81
C ALA A 416 -10.77 34.61 4.54
N SER A 417 -9.67 34.33 3.86
CA SER A 417 -8.34 34.27 4.45
C SER A 417 -7.37 35.22 3.74
N ALA A 418 -6.23 35.49 4.40
CA ALA A 418 -5.12 36.23 3.79
C ALA A 418 -4.54 35.57 2.52
N TYR A 419 -4.90 34.33 2.20
CA TYR A 419 -4.55 33.61 0.97
C TYR A 419 -5.53 33.85 -0.19
N GLY A 420 -6.52 34.75 -0.04
CA GLY A 420 -7.58 35.01 -1.00
C GLY A 420 -8.85 34.20 -0.70
N ASP A 421 -9.83 34.32 -1.58
CA ASP A 421 -11.09 33.63 -1.45
C ASP A 421 -10.92 32.13 -1.68
N SER A 422 -11.46 31.32 -0.78
CA SER A 422 -11.55 29.90 -0.98
C SER A 422 -12.65 29.56 -1.99
N ARG A 423 -12.30 28.81 -3.04
CA ARG A 423 -13.26 28.33 -4.05
C ARG A 423 -13.58 26.89 -3.79
N GLU A 424 -14.88 26.58 -3.78
CA GLU A 424 -15.33 25.20 -3.74
C GLU A 424 -14.88 24.47 -5.02
N VAL A 425 -14.25 23.32 -4.87
CA VAL A 425 -13.71 22.53 -5.97
C VAL A 425 -14.47 21.24 -6.20
N VAL A 426 -15.06 20.69 -5.14
CA VAL A 426 -15.86 19.46 -5.21
C VAL A 426 -16.71 19.30 -3.97
N ARG A 427 -17.90 18.73 -4.13
CA ARG A 427 -18.81 18.38 -3.04
C ARG A 427 -19.55 17.08 -3.29
N GLY A 428 -20.17 16.57 -2.25
CA GLY A 428 -21.11 15.47 -2.25
C GLY A 428 -22.05 15.55 -1.05
N GLN A 429 -22.81 14.49 -0.83
CA GLN A 429 -23.73 14.45 0.28
C GLN A 429 -22.98 14.46 1.62
N GLY A 430 -23.16 15.56 2.39
CA GLY A 430 -22.53 15.71 3.70
C GLY A 430 -21.03 15.97 3.66
N TRP A 431 -20.47 16.49 2.57
CA TRP A 431 -19.08 16.91 2.52
C TRP A 431 -18.83 17.94 1.42
N ALA A 432 -17.76 18.72 1.59
CA ALA A 432 -17.27 19.65 0.56
C ALA A 432 -15.79 19.97 0.78
N VAL A 433 -15.10 20.32 -0.30
CA VAL A 433 -13.68 20.73 -0.30
C VAL A 433 -13.53 22.04 -1.04
N TRP A 434 -12.75 22.96 -0.44
CA TRP A 434 -12.40 24.24 -1.02
C TRP A 434 -10.88 24.37 -1.16
N LEU A 435 -10.46 25.13 -2.17
CA LEU A 435 -9.07 25.44 -2.48
C LEU A 435 -8.85 26.94 -2.46
N ALA A 436 -7.85 27.40 -1.73
CA ALA A 436 -7.35 28.78 -1.74
C ALA A 436 -5.91 28.79 -2.28
N LEU A 437 -5.68 29.55 -3.35
CA LEU A 437 -4.37 29.76 -3.97
C LEU A 437 -4.01 31.25 -3.97
N PRO A 438 -2.76 31.63 -3.70
CA PRO A 438 -2.32 33.02 -3.76
C PRO A 438 -2.62 33.65 -5.12
N GLY A 439 -3.22 34.84 -5.12
CA GLY A 439 -3.59 35.54 -6.36
C GLY A 439 -4.77 34.94 -7.11
N ASN A 440 -5.45 33.96 -6.53
CA ASN A 440 -6.68 33.35 -7.06
C ASN A 440 -6.63 32.96 -8.57
N PRO A 441 -5.59 32.25 -9.06
CA PRO A 441 -5.43 31.92 -10.47
C PRO A 441 -6.57 31.01 -10.97
N PRO A 442 -6.84 30.93 -12.27
CA PRO A 442 -7.75 29.94 -12.84
C PRO A 442 -7.34 28.52 -12.46
N LEU A 443 -8.31 27.69 -12.04
CA LEU A 443 -8.05 26.28 -11.73
C LEU A 443 -7.71 25.52 -13.03
N ARG A 444 -6.55 24.92 -13.06
CA ARG A 444 -6.05 24.08 -14.16
C ARG A 444 -5.77 22.68 -13.63
N LEU A 445 -5.59 21.73 -14.54
CA LEU A 445 -5.07 20.42 -14.14
C LEU A 445 -3.62 20.58 -13.67
N ALA A 446 -3.29 19.92 -12.56
CA ALA A 446 -1.92 19.84 -12.08
C ALA A 446 -1.02 19.15 -13.13
N PRO A 447 0.24 19.58 -13.28
CA PRO A 447 1.16 18.97 -14.22
C PRO A 447 1.39 17.49 -13.87
N ARG A 448 1.57 16.68 -14.90
CA ARG A 448 1.96 15.26 -14.77
C ARG A 448 3.46 15.15 -14.61
N HIS A 449 3.90 14.01 -14.11
CA HIS A 449 5.32 13.66 -14.17
C HIS A 449 5.76 13.44 -15.62
N ALA A 450 7.02 13.79 -15.89
CA ALA A 450 7.66 13.39 -17.13
C ALA A 450 7.80 11.86 -17.19
N PRO A 451 7.91 11.26 -18.38
CA PRO A 451 8.22 9.86 -18.53
C PRO A 451 9.47 9.45 -17.74
N PHE A 452 9.42 8.30 -17.10
CA PHE A 452 10.58 7.71 -16.43
C PHE A 452 11.42 6.89 -17.41
N PRO A 453 12.74 6.77 -17.19
CA PRO A 453 13.57 5.87 -17.96
C PRO A 453 13.10 4.42 -17.86
N VAL A 454 13.01 3.75 -19.00
CA VAL A 454 12.70 2.32 -19.06
C VAL A 454 14.02 1.55 -18.91
N PRO A 455 14.19 0.74 -17.86
CA PRO A 455 15.43 0.01 -17.63
C PRO A 455 15.62 -1.11 -18.67
N ALA A 456 16.88 -1.50 -18.90
CA ALA A 456 17.19 -2.71 -19.64
C ALA A 456 16.87 -3.95 -18.79
N VAL A 457 16.27 -4.97 -19.42
CA VAL A 457 16.02 -6.26 -18.76
C VAL A 457 17.35 -6.98 -18.56
N LEU A 458 17.60 -7.46 -17.35
CA LEU A 458 18.77 -8.23 -17.01
C LEU A 458 18.41 -9.72 -16.92
N ALA A 459 19.25 -10.57 -17.51
CA ALA A 459 19.16 -12.00 -17.27
C ALA A 459 19.54 -12.33 -15.81
N LEU A 460 18.92 -13.33 -15.22
CA LEU A 460 19.10 -13.66 -13.79
C LEU A 460 20.55 -13.95 -13.40
N ASP A 461 21.29 -14.62 -14.27
CA ASP A 461 22.71 -14.94 -14.10
C ASP A 461 23.62 -13.70 -14.11
N ARG A 462 23.15 -12.59 -14.68
CA ARG A 462 23.87 -11.30 -14.72
C ARG A 462 23.50 -10.38 -13.56
N ILE A 463 22.53 -10.74 -12.74
CA ILE A 463 22.14 -9.95 -11.58
C ILE A 463 23.11 -10.21 -10.42
N GLN A 464 23.97 -9.22 -10.15
CA GLN A 464 24.87 -9.24 -9.00
C GLN A 464 24.15 -8.74 -7.75
N VAL A 465 24.21 -9.54 -6.69
CA VAL A 465 23.68 -9.16 -5.38
C VAL A 465 24.69 -8.25 -4.70
N PRO A 466 24.36 -6.97 -4.45
CA PRO A 466 25.31 -6.06 -3.82
C PRO A 466 25.55 -6.46 -2.36
N ALA A 467 26.78 -6.32 -1.90
CA ALA A 467 27.06 -6.39 -0.48
C ALA A 467 26.39 -5.20 0.24
N SER A 468 25.70 -5.48 1.33
CA SER A 468 25.11 -4.44 2.18
C SER A 468 25.41 -4.74 3.64
N PRO A 469 25.95 -3.79 4.39
CA PRO A 469 26.20 -3.97 5.83
C PRO A 469 24.90 -4.21 6.61
N LEU A 470 23.75 -3.75 6.11
CA LEU A 470 22.44 -4.02 6.72
C LEU A 470 21.94 -5.45 6.51
N CYS A 471 22.54 -6.21 5.57
CA CYS A 471 22.25 -7.62 5.32
C CYS A 471 23.18 -8.57 6.10
N GLY A 472 24.34 -8.07 6.58
CA GLY A 472 25.29 -8.79 7.39
C GLY A 472 25.03 -8.48 8.86
N GLY A 473 24.43 -9.39 9.60
CA GLY A 473 24.24 -9.21 11.02
C GLY A 473 23.75 -10.51 11.65
N ARG A 474 24.36 -10.83 12.79
CA ARG A 474 24.07 -11.98 13.65
C ARG A 474 22.63 -11.97 14.12
#